data_d0c2521722b91c87781799dcfa362ca9
#
_entry.id   d0c2521722b91c87781799dcfa362ca9
#
_cell.length_a   1.000
_cell.length_b   1.000
_cell.length_c   1.000
_cell.angle_alpha   90.00
_cell.angle_beta   90.00
_cell.angle_gamma   90.00
#
_symmetry.space_group_name_H-M   'P 1'
#
loop_
_entity.id
_entity.type
_entity.pdbx_description
1 polymer ?
#
loop_
_entity_poly.entity_id
_entity_poly.type
_entity_poly.pdbx_seq_one_letter_code
_entity_poly.pdbx_strand_id
1 'polypeptide(L)'
;MSNLLKNNAYHILGLDTSAAQRDIQKRSKEIIKFLQIDDTPEYDLDLGVFDNFRTENSVKEAVQKLTSPKKQIKDYFFWFNIADAVDQQAVGILRKKDPDGAVRVWEHHADGDSVKALSYKKNLALLYCILLFKDDNKHYLKESLRLWHELFGSAKFWSNFAKIYKHNDELNTDQEIIIDFQKQAPSLLSDLYTEISDARADGSYIAEFTKIFNTRGEKTEKVVMAPIFQEITEAVEKLEAMKVSEDGDLDKEEAAQIKQHIGKMQECCNKLIDLGLYEDSQSKTIRDRAAIAIRSIALDIHNNLDDLPKAEQLLKIALQFVGTSGMKHKLEQDLDQFEKNKKFMDKIAPIMTLMNDKKYDEAIVLIDQTKDKNKQDSEFVQAMNAKKKEAVTLKALVDFLEGKKAFEAKHWDKSVPIFEKVASLLYEHIDLFDVNKEVIDSWLDTIKNNVKIMTTENADKVDEVHNNMRKKLDEAFEDRLEQIAVKILIDSYYYVGLVKVIKAKKSENTRSNVIGWIVWIIIIIILGAIFG
;
A
#
# COMPACT_ATOMS: atom_id res chain seq x y z
N MET A 1 18.60 -23.04 -21.17
CA MET A 1 18.83 -21.59 -20.98
C MET A 1 19.97 -21.17 -21.89
N SER A 2 19.82 -20.08 -22.62
CA SER A 2 20.87 -19.58 -23.54
C SER A 2 21.94 -18.87 -22.71
N ASN A 3 23.10 -19.49 -22.52
CA ASN A 3 24.27 -18.82 -21.94
C ASN A 3 25.05 -18.15 -23.11
N LEU A 4 25.21 -16.82 -23.04
CA LEU A 4 25.72 -16.00 -24.14
C LEU A 4 27.11 -16.43 -24.58
N LEU A 5 28.01 -16.73 -23.63
CA LEU A 5 29.40 -17.13 -23.94
C LEU A 5 29.53 -18.65 -24.11
N LYS A 6 28.85 -19.45 -23.27
CA LYS A 6 28.85 -20.91 -23.35
C LYS A 6 28.36 -21.40 -24.72
N ASN A 7 27.24 -20.78 -25.22
CA ASN A 7 26.60 -21.14 -26.48
C ASN A 7 27.03 -20.25 -27.67
N ASN A 8 28.13 -19.50 -27.53
CA ASN A 8 28.70 -18.73 -28.62
C ASN A 8 29.19 -19.68 -29.72
N ALA A 9 28.84 -19.40 -30.98
CA ALA A 9 29.12 -20.28 -32.11
C ALA A 9 30.61 -20.50 -32.33
N TYR A 10 31.42 -19.47 -32.16
CA TYR A 10 32.90 -19.59 -32.28
C TYR A 10 33.46 -20.40 -31.13
N HIS A 11 32.97 -20.24 -29.91
CA HIS A 11 33.37 -21.05 -28.75
C HIS A 11 33.05 -22.54 -28.96
N ILE A 12 31.81 -22.85 -29.38
CA ILE A 12 31.37 -24.23 -29.63
C ILE A 12 32.27 -24.89 -30.67
N LEU A 13 32.66 -24.16 -31.71
CA LEU A 13 33.51 -24.69 -32.76
C LEU A 13 35.03 -24.62 -32.42
N GLY A 14 35.42 -24.03 -31.29
CA GLY A 14 36.84 -23.85 -30.92
C GLY A 14 37.58 -22.96 -31.92
N LEU A 15 36.93 -21.95 -32.48
CA LEU A 15 37.47 -21.05 -33.50
C LEU A 15 37.50 -19.60 -32.97
N ASP A 16 38.32 -18.76 -33.57
CA ASP A 16 38.24 -17.31 -33.43
C ASP A 16 37.40 -16.70 -34.57
N THR A 17 37.13 -15.38 -34.48
CA THR A 17 36.26 -14.69 -35.44
C THR A 17 36.86 -14.48 -36.83
N SER A 18 38.13 -14.79 -37.02
CA SER A 18 38.81 -14.73 -38.33
C SER A 18 38.60 -16.00 -39.19
N ALA A 19 37.94 -17.03 -38.63
CA ALA A 19 37.76 -18.31 -39.31
C ALA A 19 36.88 -18.18 -40.56
N ALA A 20 37.38 -18.70 -41.69
CA ALA A 20 36.64 -18.72 -42.94
C ALA A 20 35.53 -19.77 -42.93
N GLN A 21 34.52 -19.64 -43.81
CA GLN A 21 33.40 -20.59 -43.90
C GLN A 21 33.85 -22.03 -44.13
N ARG A 22 34.92 -22.19 -44.86
CA ARG A 22 35.56 -23.52 -45.07
C ARG A 22 36.02 -24.15 -43.78
N ASP A 23 36.62 -23.36 -42.89
CA ASP A 23 37.16 -23.82 -41.60
C ASP A 23 36.03 -24.15 -40.63
N ILE A 24 34.97 -23.36 -40.63
CA ILE A 24 33.71 -23.61 -39.88
C ILE A 24 33.11 -24.97 -40.28
N GLN A 25 32.98 -25.22 -41.59
CA GLN A 25 32.43 -26.49 -42.10
C GLN A 25 33.34 -27.69 -41.80
N LYS A 26 34.65 -27.51 -41.93
CA LYS A 26 35.61 -28.57 -41.59
C LYS A 26 35.59 -28.92 -40.12
N ARG A 27 35.61 -27.91 -39.26
CA ARG A 27 35.61 -28.06 -37.80
C ARG A 27 34.32 -28.69 -37.30
N SER A 28 33.19 -28.30 -37.82
CA SER A 28 31.88 -28.88 -37.41
C SER A 28 31.78 -30.37 -37.71
N LYS A 29 32.28 -30.80 -38.92
CA LYS A 29 32.34 -32.22 -39.27
C LYS A 29 33.30 -33.03 -38.38
N GLU A 30 34.43 -32.43 -38.01
CA GLU A 30 35.38 -33.00 -37.10
C GLU A 30 34.77 -33.23 -35.72
N ILE A 31 34.13 -32.20 -35.12
CA ILE A 31 33.50 -32.31 -33.81
C ILE A 31 32.40 -33.38 -33.79
N ILE A 32 31.52 -33.39 -34.81
CA ILE A 32 30.43 -34.37 -34.91
C ILE A 32 30.97 -35.82 -34.95
N LYS A 33 32.09 -36.04 -35.65
CA LYS A 33 32.72 -37.39 -35.67
C LYS A 33 33.20 -37.82 -34.28
N PHE A 34 33.82 -36.92 -33.51
CA PHE A 34 34.22 -37.22 -32.14
C PHE A 34 33.04 -37.52 -31.25
N LEU A 35 32.01 -36.70 -31.32
CA LEU A 35 30.78 -36.89 -30.51
C LEU A 35 30.04 -38.20 -30.82
N GLN A 36 30.14 -38.71 -32.07
CA GLN A 36 29.55 -40.01 -32.44
C GLN A 36 30.25 -41.21 -31.83
N ILE A 37 31.44 -41.04 -31.29
CA ILE A 37 32.20 -42.10 -30.56
C ILE A 37 32.30 -41.77 -29.05
N ASP A 38 31.34 -40.95 -28.55
CA ASP A 38 31.27 -40.54 -27.14
C ASP A 38 32.55 -39.77 -26.67
N ASP A 39 33.30 -39.16 -27.58
CA ASP A 39 34.47 -38.34 -27.28
C ASP A 39 34.13 -36.85 -27.52
N THR A 40 34.48 -35.97 -26.56
CA THR A 40 34.26 -34.53 -26.69
C THR A 40 35.62 -33.83 -26.90
N PRO A 41 35.90 -33.34 -28.11
CA PRO A 41 37.20 -32.72 -28.36
C PRO A 41 37.34 -31.39 -27.60
N GLU A 42 38.54 -31.14 -27.06
CA GLU A 42 38.93 -29.86 -26.51
C GLU A 42 39.75 -29.06 -27.53
N TYR A 43 39.60 -27.74 -27.48
CA TYR A 43 40.33 -26.81 -28.35
C TYR A 43 41.05 -25.74 -27.53
N ASP A 44 42.05 -25.12 -28.16
CA ASP A 44 42.96 -24.15 -27.52
C ASP A 44 42.21 -22.97 -26.87
N LEU A 45 41.10 -22.53 -27.44
CA LEU A 45 40.26 -21.45 -26.91
C LEU A 45 39.18 -21.89 -25.90
N ASP A 46 39.16 -23.17 -25.50
CA ASP A 46 38.37 -23.65 -24.36
C ASP A 46 39.10 -23.24 -23.07
N LEU A 47 38.72 -22.14 -22.48
CA LEU A 47 39.40 -21.54 -21.33
C LEU A 47 39.13 -22.27 -20.00
N GLY A 48 38.47 -23.45 -20.05
CA GLY A 48 38.14 -24.24 -18.87
C GLY A 48 37.13 -23.56 -17.92
N VAL A 49 36.23 -22.76 -18.49
CA VAL A 49 35.23 -22.01 -17.76
C VAL A 49 33.86 -22.67 -17.85
N PHE A 50 33.58 -23.37 -18.94
CA PHE A 50 32.30 -24.00 -19.21
C PHE A 50 32.45 -25.50 -19.49
N ASP A 51 31.55 -26.30 -18.92
CA ASP A 51 31.49 -27.75 -19.12
C ASP A 51 30.35 -28.16 -20.04
N ASN A 52 30.48 -29.29 -20.70
CA ASN A 52 29.40 -29.99 -21.43
C ASN A 52 28.63 -29.09 -22.42
N PHE A 53 29.35 -28.25 -23.17
CA PHE A 53 28.72 -27.31 -24.10
C PHE A 53 28.73 -27.80 -25.55
N ARG A 54 29.58 -28.79 -25.91
CA ARG A 54 29.61 -29.40 -27.23
C ARG A 54 28.70 -30.63 -27.29
N THR A 55 27.63 -30.50 -28.06
CA THR A 55 26.72 -31.59 -28.45
C THR A 55 26.47 -31.53 -29.93
N GLU A 56 25.97 -32.59 -30.56
CA GLU A 56 25.64 -32.55 -31.98
C GLU A 56 24.67 -31.40 -32.34
N ASN A 57 23.69 -31.13 -31.47
CA ASN A 57 22.72 -30.05 -31.67
C ASN A 57 23.41 -28.68 -31.56
N SER A 58 24.23 -28.44 -30.50
CA SER A 58 24.91 -27.16 -30.34
C SER A 58 25.88 -26.86 -31.52
N VAL A 59 26.54 -27.88 -32.06
CA VAL A 59 27.41 -27.73 -33.23
C VAL A 59 26.60 -27.39 -34.51
N LYS A 60 25.47 -28.06 -34.73
CA LYS A 60 24.58 -27.75 -35.89
C LYS A 60 24.01 -26.33 -35.77
N GLU A 61 23.58 -25.91 -34.59
CA GLU A 61 23.11 -24.55 -34.34
C GLU A 61 24.21 -23.50 -34.52
N ALA A 62 25.43 -23.78 -34.04
CA ALA A 62 26.59 -22.89 -34.23
C ALA A 62 26.87 -22.64 -35.73
N VAL A 63 26.89 -23.69 -36.53
CA VAL A 63 27.05 -23.55 -37.99
C VAL A 63 25.94 -22.70 -38.57
N GLN A 64 24.66 -22.97 -38.20
CA GLN A 64 23.52 -22.22 -38.71
C GLN A 64 23.57 -20.73 -38.33
N LYS A 65 24.03 -20.39 -37.12
CA LYS A 65 24.24 -18.99 -36.71
C LYS A 65 25.28 -18.28 -37.58
N LEU A 66 26.38 -18.95 -37.92
CA LEU A 66 27.46 -18.37 -38.69
C LEU A 66 27.19 -18.28 -40.19
N THR A 67 26.07 -18.77 -40.72
CA THR A 67 25.65 -18.64 -42.13
C THR A 67 24.84 -17.40 -42.43
N SER A 68 24.40 -16.64 -41.44
CA SER A 68 23.55 -15.44 -41.58
C SER A 68 24.16 -14.25 -40.85
N PRO A 69 24.47 -13.14 -41.55
CA PRO A 69 25.01 -11.93 -40.90
C PRO A 69 24.22 -11.46 -39.68
N LYS A 70 22.91 -11.44 -39.79
CA LYS A 70 22.03 -11.03 -38.70
C LYS A 70 22.13 -11.93 -37.45
N LYS A 71 22.37 -13.23 -37.61
CA LYS A 71 22.55 -14.17 -36.50
C LYS A 71 23.99 -14.18 -35.98
N GLN A 72 24.96 -14.02 -36.89
CA GLN A 72 26.37 -14.07 -36.60
C GLN A 72 26.86 -12.89 -35.77
N ILE A 73 26.31 -11.68 -35.94
CA ILE A 73 26.77 -10.44 -35.32
C ILE A 73 26.90 -10.53 -33.80
N LYS A 74 25.91 -11.19 -33.15
CA LYS A 74 25.91 -11.41 -31.69
C LYS A 74 27.13 -12.25 -31.27
N ASP A 75 27.30 -13.42 -31.90
CA ASP A 75 28.40 -14.35 -31.58
C ASP A 75 29.73 -13.72 -31.91
N TYR A 76 29.86 -12.96 -33.02
CA TYR A 76 31.03 -12.24 -33.41
C TYR A 76 31.42 -11.15 -32.40
N PHE A 77 30.47 -10.38 -31.91
CA PHE A 77 30.70 -9.32 -30.93
C PHE A 77 31.16 -9.87 -29.58
N PHE A 78 30.51 -10.92 -29.10
CA PHE A 78 30.82 -11.55 -27.81
C PHE A 78 31.86 -12.67 -27.93
N TRP A 79 32.82 -12.53 -28.87
CA TRP A 79 33.98 -13.41 -28.97
C TRP A 79 35.23 -12.60 -29.33
N PHE A 80 36.40 -13.25 -29.29
CA PHE A 80 37.66 -12.58 -29.54
C PHE A 80 37.82 -12.21 -31.02
N ASN A 81 37.97 -10.91 -31.29
CA ASN A 81 38.23 -10.41 -32.64
C ASN A 81 39.74 -10.29 -32.85
N ILE A 82 40.22 -10.70 -34.02
CA ILE A 82 41.61 -10.60 -34.45
C ILE A 82 41.69 -9.57 -35.58
N ALA A 83 42.04 -8.33 -35.23
CA ALA A 83 42.14 -7.23 -36.19
C ALA A 83 43.58 -6.96 -36.63
N ASP A 84 44.58 -7.29 -35.79
CA ASP A 84 45.99 -7.04 -36.09
C ASP A 84 46.96 -7.98 -35.33
N ALA A 85 48.26 -7.70 -35.41
CA ALA A 85 49.32 -8.51 -34.79
C ALA A 85 49.23 -8.56 -33.25
N VAL A 86 48.72 -7.50 -32.58
CA VAL A 86 48.56 -7.47 -31.12
C VAL A 86 47.46 -8.45 -30.69
N ASP A 87 46.32 -8.45 -31.39
CA ASP A 87 45.25 -9.42 -31.14
C ASP A 87 45.73 -10.85 -31.43
N GLN A 88 46.49 -11.06 -32.53
CA GLN A 88 47.10 -12.37 -32.84
C GLN A 88 48.01 -12.85 -31.71
N GLN A 89 48.84 -11.97 -31.15
CA GLN A 89 49.72 -12.27 -30.03
C GLN A 89 48.92 -12.65 -28.79
N ALA A 90 47.95 -11.84 -28.39
CA ALA A 90 47.14 -12.05 -27.18
C ALA A 90 46.31 -13.34 -27.29
N VAL A 91 45.59 -13.56 -28.41
CA VAL A 91 44.85 -14.79 -28.65
C VAL A 91 45.76 -16.00 -28.74
N GLY A 92 46.99 -15.86 -29.30
CA GLY A 92 48.02 -16.89 -29.29
C GLY A 92 48.47 -17.28 -27.89
N ILE A 93 48.49 -16.35 -26.94
CA ILE A 93 48.78 -16.59 -25.52
C ILE A 93 47.58 -17.28 -24.86
N LEU A 94 46.35 -16.86 -25.15
CA LEU A 94 45.11 -17.54 -24.67
C LEU A 94 45.06 -19.00 -25.09
N ARG A 95 45.48 -19.31 -26.34
CA ARG A 95 45.57 -20.69 -26.83
C ARG A 95 46.57 -21.54 -26.05
N LYS A 96 47.54 -20.92 -25.38
CA LYS A 96 48.46 -21.59 -24.46
C LYS A 96 47.95 -21.69 -23.02
N LYS A 97 46.66 -21.36 -22.80
CA LYS A 97 45.99 -21.36 -21.49
C LYS A 97 46.61 -20.35 -20.49
N ASP A 98 47.15 -19.24 -20.97
CA ASP A 98 47.66 -18.12 -20.14
C ASP A 98 46.80 -16.86 -20.32
N PRO A 99 45.64 -16.78 -19.63
CA PRO A 99 44.76 -15.62 -19.70
C PRO A 99 45.40 -14.35 -19.13
N ASP A 100 46.22 -14.45 -18.07
CA ASP A 100 46.91 -13.30 -17.49
C ASP A 100 47.94 -12.70 -18.44
N GLY A 101 48.61 -13.54 -19.21
CA GLY A 101 49.50 -13.10 -20.27
C GLY A 101 48.78 -12.32 -21.37
N ALA A 102 47.59 -12.78 -21.75
CA ALA A 102 46.77 -12.09 -22.74
C ALA A 102 46.23 -10.77 -22.21
N VAL A 103 45.78 -10.72 -20.92
CA VAL A 103 45.39 -9.48 -20.24
C VAL A 103 46.50 -8.44 -20.32
N ARG A 104 47.74 -8.80 -19.94
CA ARG A 104 48.90 -7.89 -19.99
C ARG A 104 49.16 -7.34 -21.40
N VAL A 105 49.01 -8.16 -22.43
CA VAL A 105 49.21 -7.71 -23.82
C VAL A 105 48.15 -6.67 -24.20
N TRP A 106 46.88 -6.95 -23.97
CA TRP A 106 45.82 -6.01 -24.31
C TRP A 106 45.85 -4.75 -23.44
N GLU A 107 46.09 -4.87 -22.13
CA GLU A 107 46.20 -3.70 -21.23
C GLU A 107 47.28 -2.73 -21.69
N HIS A 108 48.47 -3.27 -22.06
CA HIS A 108 49.58 -2.44 -22.53
C HIS A 108 49.26 -1.62 -23.79
N HIS A 109 48.32 -2.08 -24.63
CA HIS A 109 47.97 -1.46 -25.90
C HIS A 109 46.60 -0.79 -25.90
N ALA A 110 45.80 -0.92 -24.81
CA ALA A 110 44.44 -0.39 -24.68
C ALA A 110 44.40 1.09 -24.30
N ASP A 111 45.51 1.77 -24.20
CA ASP A 111 45.55 3.15 -23.78
C ASP A 111 45.05 4.12 -24.87
N GLY A 112 44.30 5.16 -24.43
CA GLY A 112 43.74 6.15 -25.34
C GLY A 112 42.42 5.72 -26.02
N ASP A 113 42.03 6.48 -27.06
CA ASP A 113 40.79 6.32 -27.82
C ASP A 113 41.00 5.99 -29.30
N SER A 114 42.20 5.51 -29.67
CA SER A 114 42.45 5.10 -31.04
C SER A 114 41.53 3.94 -31.44
N VAL A 115 41.25 3.80 -32.73
CA VAL A 115 40.45 2.69 -33.27
C VAL A 115 40.99 1.33 -32.84
N LYS A 116 42.32 1.17 -32.80
CA LYS A 116 42.99 -0.05 -32.35
C LYS A 116 42.82 -0.26 -30.84
N ALA A 117 43.07 0.80 -30.04
CA ALA A 117 42.90 0.74 -28.60
C ALA A 117 41.47 0.34 -28.19
N LEU A 118 40.45 0.86 -28.89
CA LEU A 118 39.03 0.47 -28.66
C LEU A 118 38.78 -1.00 -29.02
N SER A 119 39.45 -1.58 -30.04
CA SER A 119 39.35 -3.01 -30.35
C SER A 119 39.98 -3.87 -29.24
N TYR A 120 41.15 -3.47 -28.73
CA TYR A 120 41.81 -4.16 -27.62
C TYR A 120 41.00 -4.08 -26.33
N LYS A 121 40.41 -2.90 -26.02
CA LYS A 121 39.48 -2.72 -24.87
C LYS A 121 38.30 -3.68 -24.95
N LYS A 122 37.73 -3.92 -26.13
CA LYS A 122 36.60 -4.85 -26.32
C LYS A 122 37.03 -6.29 -26.02
N ASN A 123 38.16 -6.75 -26.53
CA ASN A 123 38.69 -8.10 -26.27
C ASN A 123 39.04 -8.27 -24.79
N LEU A 124 39.64 -7.25 -24.16
CA LEU A 124 40.00 -7.22 -22.75
C LEU A 124 38.74 -7.26 -21.86
N ALA A 125 37.73 -6.43 -22.14
CA ALA A 125 36.48 -6.42 -21.41
C ALA A 125 35.75 -7.78 -21.46
N LEU A 126 35.78 -8.43 -22.64
CA LEU A 126 35.25 -9.77 -22.83
C LEU A 126 36.01 -10.83 -22.02
N LEU A 127 37.36 -10.78 -22.04
CA LEU A 127 38.17 -11.70 -21.27
C LEU A 127 37.92 -11.58 -19.78
N TYR A 128 37.81 -10.36 -19.25
CA TYR A 128 37.42 -10.14 -17.85
C TYR A 128 36.05 -10.75 -17.52
N CYS A 129 35.04 -10.58 -18.39
CA CYS A 129 33.74 -11.25 -18.20
C CYS A 129 33.86 -12.78 -18.17
N ILE A 130 34.70 -13.39 -19.02
CA ILE A 130 34.94 -14.84 -19.03
C ILE A 130 35.62 -15.28 -17.73
N LEU A 131 36.62 -14.54 -17.26
CA LEU A 131 37.34 -14.88 -16.02
C LEU A 131 36.47 -14.76 -14.78
N LEU A 132 35.49 -13.84 -14.76
CA LEU A 132 34.53 -13.68 -13.65
C LEU A 132 33.65 -14.93 -13.42
N PHE A 133 33.45 -15.78 -14.41
CA PHE A 133 32.76 -17.07 -14.20
C PHE A 133 33.59 -18.02 -13.31
N LYS A 134 34.92 -17.87 -13.30
CA LYS A 134 35.85 -18.74 -12.58
C LYS A 134 36.33 -18.13 -11.26
N ASP A 135 36.66 -16.84 -11.27
CA ASP A 135 37.31 -16.14 -10.17
C ASP A 135 36.49 -14.95 -9.67
N ASP A 136 36.32 -14.84 -8.35
CA ASP A 136 35.70 -13.66 -7.71
C ASP A 136 36.76 -12.52 -7.60
N ASN A 137 37.11 -11.94 -8.73
CA ASN A 137 38.06 -10.85 -8.78
C ASN A 137 37.36 -9.50 -9.00
N LYS A 138 37.22 -8.72 -7.94
CA LYS A 138 36.54 -7.39 -8.00
C LYS A 138 37.26 -6.40 -8.93
N HIS A 139 38.56 -6.58 -9.22
CA HIS A 139 39.24 -5.79 -10.23
C HIS A 139 38.71 -6.12 -11.62
N TYR A 140 38.53 -7.39 -11.97
CA TYR A 140 37.97 -7.80 -13.27
C TYR A 140 36.54 -7.27 -13.45
N LEU A 141 35.70 -7.30 -12.39
CA LEU A 141 34.37 -6.72 -12.42
C LEU A 141 34.42 -5.22 -12.74
N LYS A 142 35.20 -4.46 -11.97
CA LYS A 142 35.31 -3.01 -12.12
C LYS A 142 35.82 -2.62 -13.51
N GLU A 143 36.90 -3.26 -13.97
CA GLU A 143 37.51 -2.92 -15.26
C GLU A 143 36.62 -3.37 -16.43
N SER A 144 36.00 -4.54 -16.39
CA SER A 144 35.06 -4.94 -17.45
C SER A 144 33.91 -3.96 -17.59
N LEU A 145 33.28 -3.54 -16.46
CA LEU A 145 32.21 -2.56 -16.48
C LEU A 145 32.66 -1.19 -17.03
N ARG A 146 33.83 -0.71 -16.61
CA ARG A 146 34.41 0.54 -17.08
C ARG A 146 34.65 0.51 -18.59
N LEU A 147 35.26 -0.57 -19.08
CA LEU A 147 35.58 -0.72 -20.50
C LEU A 147 34.29 -0.83 -21.35
N TRP A 148 33.32 -1.64 -20.95
CA TRP A 148 32.07 -1.74 -21.68
C TRP A 148 31.30 -0.41 -21.71
N HIS A 149 31.28 0.34 -20.60
CA HIS A 149 30.65 1.66 -20.55
C HIS A 149 31.32 2.64 -21.52
N GLU A 150 32.67 2.67 -21.54
CA GLU A 150 33.42 3.50 -22.47
C GLU A 150 33.13 3.12 -23.93
N LEU A 151 33.16 1.83 -24.26
CA LEU A 151 32.92 1.31 -25.61
C LEU A 151 31.49 1.61 -26.09
N PHE A 152 30.48 1.40 -25.27
CA PHE A 152 29.09 1.61 -25.68
C PHE A 152 28.77 3.09 -25.89
N GLY A 153 29.43 4.00 -25.17
CA GLY A 153 29.32 5.44 -25.36
C GLY A 153 30.12 5.98 -26.55
N SER A 154 30.99 5.15 -27.17
CA SER A 154 31.91 5.60 -28.23
C SER A 154 31.34 5.38 -29.63
N ALA A 155 30.91 6.46 -30.30
CA ALA A 155 30.54 6.42 -31.73
C ALA A 155 31.68 5.91 -32.62
N LYS A 156 32.94 6.19 -32.24
CA LYS A 156 34.15 5.74 -32.95
C LYS A 156 34.32 4.21 -32.86
N PHE A 157 34.02 3.64 -31.70
CA PHE A 157 33.99 2.18 -31.52
C PHE A 157 32.97 1.51 -32.45
N TRP A 158 31.73 1.96 -32.43
CA TRP A 158 30.65 1.38 -33.25
C TRP A 158 30.91 1.52 -34.75
N SER A 159 31.43 2.68 -35.17
CA SER A 159 31.83 2.90 -36.57
C SER A 159 32.95 1.95 -37.01
N ASN A 160 33.95 1.70 -36.14
CA ASN A 160 35.05 0.78 -36.40
C ASN A 160 34.54 -0.68 -36.38
N PHE A 161 33.72 -1.04 -35.40
CA PHE A 161 33.14 -2.38 -35.33
C PHE A 161 32.35 -2.71 -36.61
N ALA A 162 31.55 -1.78 -37.12
CA ALA A 162 30.84 -1.93 -38.37
C ALA A 162 31.76 -2.18 -39.56
N LYS A 163 32.91 -1.49 -39.62
CA LYS A 163 33.91 -1.66 -40.69
C LYS A 163 34.59 -3.04 -40.61
N ILE A 164 35.01 -3.46 -39.41
CA ILE A 164 35.69 -4.75 -39.21
C ILE A 164 34.71 -5.89 -39.52
N TYR A 165 33.46 -5.80 -39.02
CA TYR A 165 32.45 -6.82 -39.26
C TYR A 165 32.15 -6.97 -40.77
N LYS A 166 31.94 -5.86 -41.49
CA LYS A 166 31.73 -5.86 -42.94
C LYS A 166 32.91 -6.43 -43.73
N HIS A 167 34.14 -6.15 -43.25
CA HIS A 167 35.32 -6.65 -43.95
C HIS A 167 35.45 -8.18 -43.88
N ASN A 168 34.98 -8.76 -42.80
CA ASN A 168 34.96 -10.22 -42.60
C ASN A 168 33.65 -10.88 -43.09
N ASP A 169 32.72 -10.12 -43.64
CA ASP A 169 31.41 -10.60 -44.06
C ASP A 169 31.30 -10.71 -45.59
N GLU A 170 31.47 -11.92 -46.08
CA GLU A 170 31.31 -12.24 -47.48
C GLU A 170 29.85 -12.09 -47.97
N LEU A 171 28.89 -11.93 -47.04
CA LEU A 171 27.42 -11.92 -47.32
C LEU A 171 26.84 -10.51 -47.41
N ASN A 172 27.65 -9.46 -47.46
CA ASN A 172 27.23 -8.08 -47.65
C ASN A 172 26.34 -7.54 -46.50
N THR A 173 26.87 -7.35 -45.33
CA THR A 173 26.18 -6.90 -44.12
C THR A 173 25.49 -5.56 -44.29
N ASP A 174 24.18 -5.51 -44.09
CA ASP A 174 23.41 -4.29 -44.06
C ASP A 174 23.74 -3.42 -42.86
N GLN A 175 23.82 -2.10 -43.06
CA GLN A 175 24.09 -1.14 -42.01
C GLN A 175 22.99 -1.14 -40.92
N GLU A 176 21.77 -1.47 -41.29
CA GLU A 176 20.65 -1.62 -40.33
C GLU A 176 20.92 -2.72 -39.30
N ILE A 177 21.55 -3.83 -39.68
CA ILE A 177 21.91 -4.93 -38.77
C ILE A 177 22.83 -4.42 -37.67
N ILE A 178 23.79 -3.57 -38.02
CA ILE A 178 24.73 -2.98 -37.05
C ILE A 178 24.01 -2.02 -36.08
N ILE A 179 23.12 -1.16 -36.62
CA ILE A 179 22.35 -0.20 -35.83
C ILE A 179 21.42 -0.91 -34.87
N ASP A 180 20.72 -1.95 -35.34
CA ASP A 180 19.81 -2.74 -34.49
C ASP A 180 20.58 -3.50 -33.42
N PHE A 181 21.75 -4.06 -33.76
CA PHE A 181 22.58 -4.72 -32.78
C PHE A 181 23.16 -3.75 -31.73
N GLN A 182 23.56 -2.54 -32.14
CA GLN A 182 24.02 -1.50 -31.20
C GLN A 182 22.95 -1.19 -30.12
N LYS A 183 21.68 -1.16 -30.49
CA LYS A 183 20.59 -0.94 -29.55
C LYS A 183 20.39 -2.14 -28.60
N GLN A 184 20.63 -3.36 -29.06
CA GLN A 184 20.44 -4.59 -28.29
C GLN A 184 21.64 -4.96 -27.41
N ALA A 185 22.85 -4.55 -27.78
CA ALA A 185 24.07 -4.98 -27.12
C ALA A 185 24.11 -4.70 -25.60
N PRO A 186 23.64 -3.55 -25.08
CA PRO A 186 23.59 -3.31 -23.64
C PRO A 186 22.65 -4.28 -22.89
N SER A 187 21.52 -4.66 -23.51
CA SER A 187 20.60 -5.65 -22.93
C SER A 187 21.23 -7.05 -22.88
N LEU A 188 21.92 -7.45 -23.95
CA LEU A 188 22.65 -8.73 -23.99
C LEU A 188 23.79 -8.76 -22.96
N LEU A 189 24.47 -7.62 -22.75
CA LEU A 189 25.49 -7.50 -21.71
C LEU A 189 24.88 -7.60 -20.30
N SER A 190 23.70 -7.02 -20.06
CA SER A 190 22.96 -7.20 -18.81
C SER A 190 22.68 -8.69 -18.54
N ASP A 191 22.25 -9.42 -19.56
CA ASP A 191 22.01 -10.87 -19.44
C ASP A 191 23.30 -11.63 -19.11
N LEU A 192 24.45 -11.21 -19.67
CA LEU A 192 25.74 -11.79 -19.36
C LEU A 192 26.14 -11.58 -17.88
N TYR A 193 25.97 -10.37 -17.35
CA TYR A 193 26.24 -10.09 -15.92
C TYR A 193 25.26 -10.81 -15.00
N THR A 194 24.03 -11.05 -15.43
CA THR A 194 23.08 -11.93 -14.73
C THR A 194 23.59 -13.38 -14.69
N GLU A 195 24.10 -13.88 -15.80
CA GLU A 195 24.70 -15.23 -15.87
C GLU A 195 25.93 -15.37 -14.97
N ILE A 196 26.78 -14.35 -14.88
CA ILE A 196 27.91 -14.30 -13.95
C ILE A 196 27.40 -14.30 -12.49
N SER A 197 26.40 -13.47 -12.18
CA SER A 197 25.78 -13.45 -10.85
C SER A 197 25.24 -14.82 -10.44
N ASP A 198 24.52 -15.50 -11.34
CA ASP A 198 23.97 -16.84 -11.11
C ASP A 198 25.10 -17.87 -10.87
N ALA A 199 26.13 -17.84 -11.71
CA ALA A 199 27.26 -18.78 -11.62
C ALA A 199 28.06 -18.60 -10.33
N ARG A 200 28.15 -17.38 -9.82
CA ARG A 200 28.84 -17.02 -8.58
C ARG A 200 27.97 -17.04 -7.34
N ALA A 201 26.64 -17.22 -7.50
CA ALA A 201 25.64 -17.03 -6.45
C ALA A 201 25.77 -15.67 -5.71
N ASP A 202 26.18 -14.62 -6.45
CA ASP A 202 26.41 -13.27 -5.92
C ASP A 202 25.72 -12.22 -6.81
N GLY A 203 24.65 -11.63 -6.30
CA GLY A 203 23.87 -10.60 -7.00
C GLY A 203 24.63 -9.27 -7.21
N SER A 204 25.80 -9.08 -6.60
CA SER A 204 26.56 -7.84 -6.73
C SER A 204 27.04 -7.54 -8.16
N TYR A 205 27.25 -8.56 -8.99
CA TYR A 205 27.70 -8.39 -10.38
C TYR A 205 26.64 -7.68 -11.23
N ILE A 206 25.38 -8.13 -11.17
CA ILE A 206 24.28 -7.48 -11.91
C ILE A 206 23.89 -6.15 -11.27
N ALA A 207 24.03 -6.01 -9.95
CA ALA A 207 23.78 -4.76 -9.25
C ALA A 207 24.74 -3.65 -9.70
N GLU A 208 26.05 -3.92 -9.77
CA GLU A 208 27.04 -2.95 -10.25
C GLU A 208 26.82 -2.61 -11.73
N PHE A 209 26.48 -3.60 -12.57
CA PHE A 209 26.10 -3.34 -13.96
C PHE A 209 24.91 -2.38 -14.05
N THR A 210 23.83 -2.64 -13.31
CA THR A 210 22.60 -1.83 -13.36
C THR A 210 22.84 -0.38 -12.93
N LYS A 211 23.71 -0.16 -11.94
CA LYS A 211 24.09 1.20 -11.49
C LYS A 211 24.75 2.01 -12.60
N ILE A 212 25.57 1.37 -13.44
CA ILE A 212 26.35 2.05 -14.47
C ILE A 212 25.55 2.23 -15.77
N PHE A 213 24.83 1.19 -16.20
CA PHE A 213 24.20 1.15 -17.53
C PHE A 213 22.72 1.55 -17.53
N ASN A 214 22.04 1.49 -16.40
CA ASN A 214 20.59 1.70 -16.29
C ASN A 214 19.78 0.93 -17.36
N THR A 215 20.24 -0.26 -17.71
CA THR A 215 19.68 -1.12 -18.76
C THR A 215 19.49 -2.53 -18.20
N ARG A 216 18.40 -3.18 -18.60
CA ARG A 216 18.12 -4.55 -18.21
C ARG A 216 17.96 -5.45 -19.43
N GLY A 217 18.40 -6.68 -19.30
CA GLY A 217 18.16 -7.74 -20.25
C GLY A 217 16.94 -8.59 -19.88
N GLU A 218 16.44 -9.34 -20.85
CA GLU A 218 15.30 -10.26 -20.67
C GLU A 218 15.56 -11.30 -19.56
N LYS A 219 16.79 -11.74 -19.42
CA LYS A 219 17.19 -12.72 -18.41
C LYS A 219 17.19 -12.11 -17.00
N THR A 220 17.62 -10.86 -16.87
CA THR A 220 17.56 -10.10 -15.61
C THR A 220 16.11 -9.99 -15.12
N GLU A 221 15.16 -9.67 -15.99
CA GLU A 221 13.74 -9.62 -15.64
C GLU A 221 13.22 -10.98 -15.19
N LYS A 222 13.45 -12.03 -15.97
CA LYS A 222 12.89 -13.36 -15.70
C LYS A 222 13.51 -14.06 -14.49
N VAL A 223 14.82 -13.95 -14.32
CA VAL A 223 15.55 -14.75 -13.31
C VAL A 223 15.69 -14.00 -11.99
N VAL A 224 15.89 -12.69 -12.03
CA VAL A 224 16.18 -11.89 -10.84
C VAL A 224 14.95 -11.18 -10.29
N MET A 225 14.19 -10.48 -11.16
CA MET A 225 13.10 -9.63 -10.71
C MET A 225 11.80 -10.40 -10.49
N ALA A 226 11.42 -11.31 -11.39
CA ALA A 226 10.15 -12.01 -11.32
C ALA A 226 9.96 -12.80 -10.03
N PRO A 227 10.94 -13.54 -9.48
CA PRO A 227 10.79 -14.21 -8.20
C PRO A 227 10.57 -13.25 -7.04
N ILE A 228 11.29 -12.11 -7.01
CA ILE A 228 11.13 -11.10 -5.96
C ILE A 228 9.73 -10.48 -6.02
N PHE A 229 9.26 -10.15 -7.23
CA PHE A 229 7.93 -9.59 -7.43
C PHE A 229 6.83 -10.59 -7.07
N GLN A 230 7.03 -11.88 -7.37
CA GLN A 230 6.10 -12.92 -6.96
C GLN A 230 6.01 -13.02 -5.44
N GLU A 231 7.13 -13.01 -4.71
CA GLU A 231 7.13 -13.04 -3.25
C GLU A 231 6.41 -11.84 -2.64
N ILE A 232 6.60 -10.62 -3.19
CA ILE A 232 5.86 -9.43 -2.77
C ILE A 232 4.36 -9.59 -3.06
N THR A 233 4.01 -10.06 -4.27
CA THR A 233 2.62 -10.25 -4.68
C THR A 233 1.90 -11.22 -3.76
N GLU A 234 2.51 -12.38 -3.46
CA GLU A 234 1.94 -13.37 -2.53
C GLU A 234 1.72 -12.80 -1.12
N ALA A 235 2.65 -11.98 -0.63
CA ALA A 235 2.50 -11.34 0.67
C ALA A 235 1.38 -10.27 0.66
N VAL A 236 1.25 -9.51 -0.44
CA VAL A 236 0.18 -8.53 -0.66
C VAL A 236 -1.18 -9.22 -0.71
N GLU A 237 -1.33 -10.28 -1.52
CA GLU A 237 -2.59 -11.03 -1.65
C GLU A 237 -3.05 -11.62 -0.32
N LYS A 238 -2.12 -12.05 0.52
CA LYS A 238 -2.44 -12.52 1.87
C LYS A 238 -2.92 -11.40 2.78
N LEU A 239 -2.32 -10.22 2.71
CA LEU A 239 -2.81 -9.04 3.43
C LEU A 239 -4.18 -8.60 2.93
N GLU A 240 -4.40 -8.56 1.61
CA GLU A 240 -5.68 -8.17 1.00
C GLU A 240 -6.82 -9.16 1.34
N ALA A 241 -6.49 -10.44 1.58
CA ALA A 241 -7.44 -11.46 1.99
C ALA A 241 -7.78 -11.45 3.49
N MET A 242 -6.99 -10.76 4.31
CA MET A 242 -7.25 -10.63 5.73
C MET A 242 -8.47 -9.74 5.95
N LYS A 243 -9.36 -10.18 6.84
CA LYS A 243 -10.48 -9.39 7.34
C LYS A 243 -10.18 -9.07 8.80
N VAL A 244 -10.04 -7.79 9.10
CA VAL A 244 -9.97 -7.34 10.50
C VAL A 244 -11.35 -7.58 11.14
N SER A 245 -11.41 -8.34 12.21
CA SER A 245 -12.66 -8.66 12.92
C SER A 245 -13.31 -7.38 13.45
N GLU A 246 -14.64 -7.32 13.40
CA GLU A 246 -15.41 -6.16 13.89
C GLU A 246 -15.55 -6.14 15.43
N ASP A 247 -15.16 -7.21 16.10
CA ASP A 247 -15.38 -7.41 17.54
C ASP A 247 -14.06 -7.33 18.34
N GLY A 248 -13.79 -6.16 18.92
CA GLY A 248 -12.76 -6.02 19.95
C GLY A 248 -11.38 -5.59 19.47
N ASP A 249 -10.34 -6.00 20.17
CA ASP A 249 -8.94 -5.72 19.83
C ASP A 249 -8.44 -6.62 18.68
N LEU A 250 -7.48 -6.12 17.90
CA LEU A 250 -6.78 -6.91 16.89
C LEU A 250 -6.20 -8.18 17.52
N ASP A 251 -6.61 -9.36 17.03
CA ASP A 251 -6.13 -10.63 17.55
C ASP A 251 -4.60 -10.72 17.43
N LYS A 252 -3.98 -11.38 18.42
CA LYS A 252 -2.51 -11.55 18.45
C LYS A 252 -2.01 -12.34 17.23
N GLU A 253 -2.81 -13.29 16.73
CA GLU A 253 -2.48 -14.08 15.55
C GLU A 253 -2.57 -13.22 14.30
N GLU A 254 -3.62 -12.42 14.13
CA GLU A 254 -3.77 -11.46 13.02
C GLU A 254 -2.63 -10.43 13.02
N ALA A 255 -2.30 -9.87 14.19
CA ALA A 255 -1.18 -8.92 14.32
C ALA A 255 0.17 -9.56 13.95
N ALA A 256 0.39 -10.82 14.31
CA ALA A 256 1.60 -11.57 13.95
C ALA A 256 1.67 -11.84 12.44
N GLN A 257 0.55 -12.21 11.81
CA GLN A 257 0.46 -12.42 10.36
C GLN A 257 0.72 -11.15 9.58
N ILE A 258 0.11 -10.02 9.96
CA ILE A 258 0.37 -8.69 9.35
C ILE A 258 1.86 -8.37 9.42
N LYS A 259 2.47 -8.52 10.59
CA LYS A 259 3.91 -8.26 10.78
C LYS A 259 4.78 -9.18 9.93
N GLN A 260 4.43 -10.46 9.81
CA GLN A 260 5.16 -11.44 8.99
C GLN A 260 5.13 -11.06 7.51
N HIS A 261 3.95 -10.72 6.96
CA HIS A 261 3.82 -10.36 5.54
C HIS A 261 4.54 -9.05 5.22
N ILE A 262 4.43 -8.03 6.10
CA ILE A 262 5.19 -6.79 5.96
C ILE A 262 6.70 -7.05 6.02
N GLY A 263 7.17 -7.89 6.96
CA GLY A 263 8.58 -8.27 7.06
C GLY A 263 9.09 -8.93 5.79
N LYS A 264 8.31 -9.84 5.20
CA LYS A 264 8.67 -10.49 3.93
C LYS A 264 8.78 -9.49 2.78
N MET A 265 7.86 -8.54 2.67
CA MET A 265 7.92 -7.48 1.67
C MET A 265 9.15 -6.56 1.88
N GLN A 266 9.53 -6.27 3.13
CA GLN A 266 10.75 -5.50 3.44
C GLN A 266 12.03 -6.24 3.02
N GLU A 267 12.11 -7.54 3.28
CA GLU A 267 13.23 -8.38 2.82
C GLU A 267 13.36 -8.35 1.30
N CYS A 268 12.24 -8.45 0.58
CA CYS A 268 12.22 -8.35 -0.88
C CYS A 268 12.66 -6.96 -1.37
N CYS A 269 12.23 -5.87 -0.72
CA CYS A 269 12.69 -4.52 -1.03
C CYS A 269 14.20 -4.36 -0.80
N ASN A 270 14.76 -4.96 0.26
CA ASN A 270 16.20 -4.97 0.50
C ASN A 270 16.94 -5.70 -0.63
N LYS A 271 16.43 -6.86 -1.08
CA LYS A 271 17.00 -7.55 -2.27
C LYS A 271 17.00 -6.65 -3.51
N LEU A 272 15.94 -5.87 -3.75
CA LEU A 272 15.89 -4.91 -4.86
C LEU A 272 16.92 -3.77 -4.70
N ILE A 273 17.16 -3.31 -3.46
CA ILE A 273 18.21 -2.31 -3.17
C ILE A 273 19.60 -2.88 -3.48
N ASP A 274 19.89 -4.08 -2.98
CA ASP A 274 21.19 -4.74 -3.17
C ASP A 274 21.48 -4.99 -4.64
N LEU A 275 20.47 -5.28 -5.44
CA LEU A 275 20.56 -5.46 -6.89
C LEU A 275 20.58 -4.14 -7.68
N GLY A 276 20.45 -2.97 -7.03
CA GLY A 276 20.35 -1.68 -7.71
C GLY A 276 19.06 -1.50 -8.53
N LEU A 277 18.02 -2.28 -8.25
CA LEU A 277 16.75 -2.32 -9.00
C LEU A 277 15.60 -1.60 -8.28
N TYR A 278 15.87 -1.00 -7.12
CA TYR A 278 14.85 -0.39 -6.27
C TYR A 278 14.09 0.77 -6.95
N GLU A 279 14.82 1.60 -7.74
CA GLU A 279 14.25 2.78 -8.43
C GLU A 279 13.66 2.47 -9.81
N ASP A 280 13.68 1.21 -10.21
CA ASP A 280 13.07 0.77 -11.45
C ASP A 280 11.54 0.97 -11.47
N SER A 281 10.97 1.18 -12.66
CA SER A 281 9.53 1.46 -12.82
C SER A 281 8.64 0.32 -12.37
N GLN A 282 9.02 -0.94 -12.64
CA GLN A 282 8.26 -2.12 -12.20
C GLN A 282 8.40 -2.31 -10.69
N SER A 283 9.60 -2.08 -10.14
CA SER A 283 9.83 -2.10 -8.70
C SER A 283 9.00 -1.03 -7.97
N LYS A 284 8.88 0.17 -8.54
CA LYS A 284 8.02 1.24 -8.00
C LYS A 284 6.55 0.80 -7.99
N THR A 285 6.09 0.19 -9.06
CA THR A 285 4.70 -0.27 -9.17
C THR A 285 4.36 -1.35 -8.14
N ILE A 286 5.22 -2.35 -7.96
CA ILE A 286 4.95 -3.43 -7.00
C ILE A 286 5.05 -2.92 -5.54
N ARG A 287 5.95 -1.96 -5.27
CA ARG A 287 6.05 -1.30 -3.97
C ARG A 287 4.82 -0.47 -3.64
N ASP A 288 4.28 0.28 -4.62
CA ASP A 288 3.02 1.02 -4.43
C ASP A 288 1.85 0.06 -4.14
N ARG A 289 1.82 -1.13 -4.78
CA ARG A 289 0.81 -2.15 -4.46
C ARG A 289 0.95 -2.65 -3.02
N ALA A 290 2.17 -2.88 -2.54
CA ALA A 290 2.43 -3.23 -1.15
C ALA A 290 1.99 -2.11 -0.19
N ALA A 291 2.30 -0.86 -0.50
CA ALA A 291 1.86 0.30 0.28
C ALA A 291 0.33 0.41 0.35
N ILE A 292 -0.37 0.13 -0.75
CA ILE A 292 -1.85 0.13 -0.81
C ILE A 292 -2.43 -0.96 0.10
N ALA A 293 -1.88 -2.18 0.08
CA ALA A 293 -2.36 -3.27 0.92
C ALA A 293 -2.19 -2.96 2.42
N ILE A 294 -1.02 -2.43 2.81
CA ILE A 294 -0.78 -2.02 4.20
C ILE A 294 -1.72 -0.86 4.61
N ARG A 295 -1.94 0.11 3.70
CA ARG A 295 -2.89 1.20 3.91
C ARG A 295 -4.30 0.68 4.14
N SER A 296 -4.76 -0.31 3.37
CA SER A 296 -6.09 -0.90 3.52
C SER A 296 -6.26 -1.48 4.92
N ILE A 297 -5.32 -2.30 5.39
CA ILE A 297 -5.32 -2.85 6.76
C ILE A 297 -5.33 -1.72 7.82
N ALA A 298 -4.56 -0.65 7.60
CA ALA A 298 -4.55 0.48 8.54
C ALA A 298 -5.93 1.15 8.64
N LEU A 299 -6.61 1.35 7.52
CA LEU A 299 -7.97 1.91 7.49
C LEU A 299 -9.00 0.96 8.12
N ASP A 300 -8.89 -0.34 7.88
CA ASP A 300 -9.78 -1.34 8.49
C ASP A 300 -9.60 -1.39 10.02
N ILE A 301 -8.37 -1.32 10.52
CA ILE A 301 -8.10 -1.22 11.97
C ILE A 301 -8.69 0.07 12.56
N HIS A 302 -8.55 1.19 11.87
CA HIS A 302 -9.16 2.44 12.34
C HIS A 302 -10.68 2.37 12.36
N ASN A 303 -11.28 1.86 11.28
CA ASN A 303 -12.75 1.89 11.11
C ASN A 303 -13.46 0.84 11.96
N ASN A 304 -12.87 -0.35 12.13
CA ASN A 304 -13.53 -1.48 12.81
C ASN A 304 -13.14 -1.58 14.29
N LEU A 305 -11.91 -1.19 14.65
CA LEU A 305 -11.37 -1.35 16.01
C LEU A 305 -11.16 -0.02 16.74
N ASP A 306 -11.32 1.12 16.06
CA ASP A 306 -11.02 2.47 16.58
C ASP A 306 -9.58 2.59 17.17
N ASP A 307 -8.63 1.74 16.71
CA ASP A 307 -7.24 1.74 17.16
C ASP A 307 -6.38 2.67 16.28
N LEU A 308 -6.58 3.97 16.48
CA LEU A 308 -5.86 5.01 15.76
C LEU A 308 -4.32 4.91 15.88
N PRO A 309 -3.72 4.58 17.04
CA PRO A 309 -2.27 4.42 17.16
C PRO A 309 -1.68 3.31 16.27
N LYS A 310 -2.32 2.14 16.21
CA LYS A 310 -1.88 1.04 15.33
C LYS A 310 -2.07 1.38 13.86
N ALA A 311 -3.20 1.98 13.50
CA ALA A 311 -3.47 2.43 12.14
C ALA A 311 -2.43 3.46 11.67
N GLU A 312 -2.09 4.45 12.49
CA GLU A 312 -1.03 5.43 12.21
C GLU A 312 0.34 4.77 12.03
N GLN A 313 0.68 3.79 12.87
CA GLN A 313 1.93 3.03 12.75
C GLN A 313 2.02 2.29 11.41
N LEU A 314 0.93 1.64 10.97
CA LEU A 314 0.89 0.94 9.69
C LEU A 314 0.99 1.89 8.50
N LEU A 315 0.37 3.07 8.54
CA LEU A 315 0.54 4.09 7.49
C LEU A 315 1.99 4.58 7.39
N LYS A 316 2.69 4.75 8.52
CA LYS A 316 4.12 5.09 8.55
C LYS A 316 4.98 3.97 7.96
N ILE A 317 4.61 2.72 8.17
CA ILE A 317 5.26 1.57 7.52
C ILE A 317 4.96 1.58 6.02
N ALA A 318 3.71 1.83 5.60
CA ALA A 318 3.35 1.92 4.19
C ALA A 318 4.18 2.97 3.43
N LEU A 319 4.52 4.11 4.07
CA LEU A 319 5.40 5.13 3.49
C LEU A 319 6.79 4.61 3.12
N GLN A 320 7.29 3.56 3.77
CA GLN A 320 8.60 2.95 3.44
C GLN A 320 8.57 2.18 2.13
N PHE A 321 7.39 1.76 1.68
CA PHE A 321 7.20 1.02 0.43
C PHE A 321 6.90 1.92 -0.77
N VAL A 322 6.67 3.21 -0.56
CA VAL A 322 6.25 4.12 -1.63
C VAL A 322 7.20 4.10 -2.82
N GLY A 323 6.66 3.88 -4.01
CA GLY A 323 7.37 3.93 -5.28
C GLY A 323 7.18 5.25 -6.03
N THR A 324 5.99 5.85 -5.92
CA THR A 324 5.60 7.05 -6.67
C THR A 324 5.23 8.22 -5.77
N SER A 325 5.42 9.44 -6.28
CA SER A 325 5.03 10.67 -5.56
C SER A 325 3.52 10.75 -5.30
N GLY A 326 2.71 10.19 -6.21
CA GLY A 326 1.25 10.15 -6.03
C GLY A 326 0.83 9.31 -4.84
N MET A 327 1.43 8.11 -4.69
CA MET A 327 1.16 7.25 -3.54
C MET A 327 1.67 7.87 -2.23
N LYS A 328 2.84 8.51 -2.26
CA LYS A 328 3.38 9.24 -1.11
C LYS A 328 2.40 10.30 -0.62
N HIS A 329 1.93 11.15 -1.53
CA HIS A 329 0.98 12.22 -1.19
C HIS A 329 -0.31 11.69 -0.58
N LYS A 330 -0.83 10.56 -1.10
CA LYS A 330 -2.05 9.93 -0.57
C LYS A 330 -1.87 9.46 0.88
N LEU A 331 -0.75 8.80 1.19
CA LEU A 331 -0.46 8.35 2.56
C LEU A 331 -0.21 9.51 3.52
N GLU A 332 0.43 10.58 3.04
CA GLU A 332 0.64 11.80 3.83
C GLU A 332 -0.70 12.50 4.14
N GLN A 333 -1.65 12.50 3.20
CA GLN A 333 -3.02 12.99 3.44
C GLN A 333 -3.77 12.16 4.48
N ASP A 334 -3.68 10.81 4.42
CA ASP A 334 -4.31 9.94 5.42
C ASP A 334 -3.71 10.18 6.81
N LEU A 335 -2.38 10.33 6.93
CA LEU A 335 -1.72 10.64 8.21
C LEU A 335 -2.13 12.01 8.76
N ASP A 336 -2.24 13.04 7.91
CA ASP A 336 -2.73 14.35 8.32
C ASP A 336 -4.19 14.27 8.83
N GLN A 337 -5.02 13.47 8.14
CA GLN A 337 -6.40 13.23 8.60
C GLN A 337 -6.43 12.50 9.94
N PHE A 338 -5.58 11.49 10.15
CA PHE A 338 -5.49 10.79 11.44
C PHE A 338 -5.00 11.71 12.56
N GLU A 339 -4.04 12.59 12.29
CA GLU A 339 -3.59 13.58 13.25
C GLU A 339 -4.70 14.57 13.63
N LYS A 340 -5.50 15.01 12.64
CA LYS A 340 -6.68 15.84 12.89
C LYS A 340 -7.73 15.11 13.73
N ASN A 341 -8.04 13.84 13.40
CA ASN A 341 -8.96 13.01 14.17
C ASN A 341 -8.47 12.83 15.61
N LYS A 342 -7.19 12.55 15.81
CA LYS A 342 -6.59 12.43 17.15
C LYS A 342 -6.74 13.71 17.96
N LYS A 343 -6.38 14.86 17.37
CA LYS A 343 -6.55 16.17 18.04
C LYS A 343 -8.02 16.46 18.36
N PHE A 344 -8.93 16.04 17.51
CA PHE A 344 -10.36 16.12 17.78
C PHE A 344 -10.75 15.23 18.97
N MET A 345 -10.36 13.94 18.96
CA MET A 345 -10.64 12.99 20.02
C MET A 345 -10.05 13.44 21.36
N ASP A 346 -8.83 13.94 21.38
CA ASP A 346 -8.19 14.48 22.60
C ASP A 346 -9.01 15.64 23.23
N LYS A 347 -9.63 16.48 22.39
CA LYS A 347 -10.48 17.59 22.87
C LYS A 347 -11.81 17.12 23.42
N ILE A 348 -12.38 16.02 22.91
CA ILE A 348 -13.71 15.54 23.32
C ILE A 348 -13.65 14.45 24.40
N ALA A 349 -12.52 13.77 24.60
CA ALA A 349 -12.35 12.69 25.57
C ALA A 349 -12.80 13.08 27.00
N PRO A 350 -12.46 14.28 27.53
CA PRO A 350 -12.94 14.70 28.85
C PRO A 350 -14.48 14.83 28.90
N ILE A 351 -15.09 15.29 27.79
CA ILE A 351 -16.56 15.41 27.67
C ILE A 351 -17.19 14.01 27.69
N MET A 352 -16.64 13.08 26.90
CA MET A 352 -17.14 11.70 26.86
C MET A 352 -17.02 11.02 28.23
N THR A 353 -15.94 11.25 28.95
CA THR A 353 -15.76 10.75 30.32
C THR A 353 -16.87 11.25 31.24
N LEU A 354 -17.17 12.55 31.21
CA LEU A 354 -18.26 13.12 32.02
C LEU A 354 -19.63 12.55 31.61
N MET A 355 -19.88 12.35 30.34
CA MET A 355 -21.12 11.74 29.84
C MET A 355 -21.27 10.29 30.31
N ASN A 356 -20.21 9.49 30.24
CA ASN A 356 -20.18 8.10 30.71
C ASN A 356 -20.39 8.02 32.22
N ASP A 357 -19.82 8.96 32.99
CA ASP A 357 -20.03 9.10 34.44
C ASP A 357 -21.41 9.67 34.79
N LYS A 358 -22.27 9.96 33.80
CA LYS A 358 -23.58 10.59 33.95
C LYS A 358 -23.55 12.00 34.59
N LYS A 359 -22.42 12.68 34.50
CA LYS A 359 -22.22 14.07 34.96
C LYS A 359 -22.59 15.07 33.87
N TYR A 360 -23.87 14.99 33.42
CA TYR A 360 -24.32 15.72 32.25
C TYR A 360 -24.25 17.25 32.40
N ASP A 361 -24.48 17.79 33.58
CA ASP A 361 -24.40 19.25 33.85
C ASP A 361 -22.95 19.74 33.62
N GLU A 362 -21.97 19.00 34.13
CA GLU A 362 -20.54 19.30 33.92
C GLU A 362 -20.14 19.13 32.44
N ALA A 363 -20.69 18.11 31.78
CA ALA A 363 -20.43 17.85 30.36
C ALA A 363 -20.95 19.00 29.48
N ILE A 364 -22.17 19.50 29.72
CA ILE A 364 -22.76 20.62 28.99
C ILE A 364 -21.89 21.89 29.11
N VAL A 365 -21.44 22.21 30.34
CA VAL A 365 -20.55 23.36 30.59
C VAL A 365 -19.22 23.20 29.85
N LEU A 366 -18.61 22.00 29.91
CA LEU A 366 -17.33 21.73 29.26
C LEU A 366 -17.46 21.77 27.73
N ILE A 367 -18.59 21.30 27.18
CA ILE A 367 -18.87 21.40 25.73
C ILE A 367 -18.89 22.88 25.29
N ASP A 368 -19.60 23.75 26.01
CA ASP A 368 -19.67 25.18 25.68
C ASP A 368 -18.30 25.83 25.75
N GLN A 369 -17.53 25.57 26.79
CA GLN A 369 -16.16 26.08 26.93
C GLN A 369 -15.23 25.61 25.81
N THR A 370 -15.36 24.34 25.40
CA THR A 370 -14.53 23.74 24.35
C THR A 370 -14.93 24.29 22.98
N LYS A 371 -16.23 24.47 22.74
CA LYS A 371 -16.78 25.10 21.53
C LYS A 371 -16.29 26.55 21.40
N ASP A 372 -16.33 27.33 22.48
CA ASP A 372 -15.89 28.72 22.50
C ASP A 372 -14.41 28.89 22.14
N LYS A 373 -13.57 27.97 22.58
CA LYS A 373 -12.13 27.94 22.24
C LYS A 373 -11.85 27.58 20.77
N ASN A 374 -12.80 26.96 20.09
CA ASN A 374 -12.64 26.44 18.72
C ASN A 374 -13.70 27.03 17.75
N LYS A 375 -14.20 28.24 17.98
CA LYS A 375 -15.28 28.88 17.18
C LYS A 375 -15.01 28.99 15.69
N GLN A 376 -13.74 29.02 15.28
CA GLN A 376 -13.35 29.14 13.87
C GLN A 376 -13.46 27.82 13.08
N ASP A 377 -13.55 26.68 13.78
CA ASP A 377 -13.70 25.37 13.19
C ASP A 377 -15.20 25.00 13.15
N SER A 378 -15.81 25.24 12.01
CA SER A 378 -17.27 25.04 11.84
C SER A 378 -17.69 23.58 12.01
N GLU A 379 -16.86 22.63 11.54
CA GLU A 379 -17.13 21.19 11.69
C GLU A 379 -17.05 20.77 13.16
N PHE A 380 -16.03 21.24 13.86
CA PHE A 380 -15.89 21.01 15.28
C PHE A 380 -17.08 21.60 16.08
N VAL A 381 -17.49 22.82 15.76
CA VAL A 381 -18.64 23.47 16.40
C VAL A 381 -19.93 22.66 16.17
N GLN A 382 -20.14 22.16 14.96
CA GLN A 382 -21.31 21.31 14.65
C GLN A 382 -21.28 20.00 15.43
N ALA A 383 -20.13 19.33 15.50
CA ALA A 383 -19.96 18.12 16.30
C ALA A 383 -20.22 18.37 17.80
N MET A 384 -19.74 19.51 18.33
CA MET A 384 -20.00 19.90 19.73
C MET A 384 -21.48 20.20 19.99
N ASN A 385 -22.19 20.82 19.05
CA ASN A 385 -23.63 21.02 19.16
C ASN A 385 -24.38 19.68 19.18
N ALA A 386 -23.99 18.71 18.37
CA ALA A 386 -24.57 17.37 18.40
C ALA A 386 -24.32 16.67 19.75
N LYS A 387 -23.11 16.77 20.31
CA LYS A 387 -22.81 16.24 21.65
C LYS A 387 -23.54 16.97 22.76
N LYS A 388 -23.73 18.29 22.64
CA LYS A 388 -24.54 19.05 23.59
C LYS A 388 -26.00 18.62 23.55
N LYS A 389 -26.58 18.42 22.35
CA LYS A 389 -27.91 17.87 22.14
C LYS A 389 -28.08 16.54 22.86
N GLU A 390 -27.12 15.62 22.69
CA GLU A 390 -27.10 14.33 23.37
C GLU A 390 -27.06 14.47 24.90
N ALA A 391 -26.14 15.27 25.43
CA ALA A 391 -25.96 15.50 26.87
C ALA A 391 -27.23 16.11 27.52
N VAL A 392 -27.82 17.11 26.86
CA VAL A 392 -29.08 17.75 27.32
C VAL A 392 -30.21 16.75 27.35
N THR A 393 -30.37 15.94 26.29
CA THR A 393 -31.41 14.92 26.21
C THR A 393 -31.25 13.85 27.29
N LEU A 394 -30.05 13.33 27.51
CA LEU A 394 -29.78 12.32 28.54
C LEU A 394 -29.99 12.87 29.93
N LYS A 395 -29.57 14.12 30.21
CA LYS A 395 -29.83 14.79 31.49
C LYS A 395 -31.31 14.92 31.72
N ALA A 396 -32.06 15.42 30.74
CA ALA A 396 -33.51 15.57 30.83
C ALA A 396 -34.19 14.23 31.07
N LEU A 397 -33.75 13.16 30.40
CA LEU A 397 -34.32 11.82 30.59
C LEU A 397 -34.10 11.29 32.01
N VAL A 398 -32.88 11.42 32.55
CA VAL A 398 -32.55 10.97 33.92
C VAL A 398 -33.38 11.72 34.96
N ASP A 399 -33.42 13.06 34.87
CA ASP A 399 -34.16 13.89 35.80
C ASP A 399 -35.69 13.62 35.66
N PHE A 400 -36.21 13.44 34.44
CA PHE A 400 -37.61 13.10 34.18
C PHE A 400 -37.99 11.76 34.83
N LEU A 401 -37.15 10.73 34.69
CA LEU A 401 -37.39 9.42 35.32
C LEU A 401 -37.38 9.51 36.86
N GLU A 402 -36.53 10.37 37.44
CA GLU A 402 -36.53 10.66 38.87
C GLU A 402 -37.83 11.37 39.30
N GLY A 403 -38.22 12.40 38.54
CA GLY A 403 -39.52 13.09 38.76
C GLY A 403 -40.71 12.15 38.71
N LYS A 404 -40.69 11.20 37.76
CA LYS A 404 -41.75 10.19 37.59
C LYS A 404 -41.81 9.23 38.78
N LYS A 405 -40.65 8.74 39.27
CA LYS A 405 -40.60 7.93 40.51
C LYS A 405 -41.19 8.66 41.71
N ALA A 406 -40.84 9.95 41.87
CA ALA A 406 -41.39 10.77 42.95
C ALA A 406 -42.90 10.98 42.80
N PHE A 407 -43.39 11.15 41.57
CA PHE A 407 -44.81 11.26 41.25
C PHE A 407 -45.58 9.97 41.60
N GLU A 408 -45.11 8.81 41.18
CA GLU A 408 -45.69 7.49 41.48
C GLU A 408 -45.70 7.20 42.98
N ALA A 409 -44.67 7.63 43.72
CA ALA A 409 -44.60 7.57 45.17
C ALA A 409 -45.50 8.61 45.87
N LYS A 410 -46.27 9.41 45.12
CA LYS A 410 -47.13 10.49 45.61
C LYS A 410 -46.37 11.62 46.34
N HIS A 411 -45.05 11.75 46.09
CA HIS A 411 -44.23 12.84 46.62
C HIS A 411 -44.29 14.05 45.68
N TRP A 412 -45.46 14.62 45.52
CA TRP A 412 -45.73 15.66 44.52
C TRP A 412 -44.93 16.93 44.72
N ASP A 413 -44.60 17.28 45.97
CA ASP A 413 -43.80 18.45 46.29
C ASP A 413 -42.34 18.30 45.78
N LYS A 414 -41.87 17.05 45.59
CA LYS A 414 -40.58 16.74 44.99
C LYS A 414 -40.65 16.60 43.47
N SER A 415 -41.73 15.99 42.95
CA SER A 415 -41.88 15.71 41.52
C SER A 415 -42.06 16.98 40.68
N VAL A 416 -42.86 17.94 41.14
CA VAL A 416 -43.15 19.18 40.39
C VAL A 416 -41.90 19.99 40.10
N PRO A 417 -41.02 20.33 41.08
CA PRO A 417 -39.80 21.06 40.80
C PRO A 417 -38.85 20.35 39.81
N ILE A 418 -38.83 19.00 39.86
CA ILE A 418 -38.03 18.20 38.91
C ILE A 418 -38.60 18.35 37.50
N PHE A 419 -39.88 18.18 37.27
CA PHE A 419 -40.50 18.35 35.96
C PHE A 419 -40.38 19.78 35.44
N GLU A 420 -40.54 20.80 36.29
CA GLU A 420 -40.33 22.20 35.91
C GLU A 420 -38.87 22.46 35.49
N LYS A 421 -37.87 21.89 36.20
CA LYS A 421 -36.45 21.96 35.84
C LYS A 421 -36.16 21.27 34.50
N VAL A 422 -36.73 20.08 34.28
CA VAL A 422 -36.56 19.34 33.02
C VAL A 422 -37.15 20.13 31.85
N ALA A 423 -38.38 20.68 32.03
CA ALA A 423 -39.00 21.50 31.00
C ALA A 423 -38.19 22.77 30.68
N SER A 424 -37.67 23.46 31.70
CA SER A 424 -36.77 24.61 31.50
C SER A 424 -35.50 24.25 30.75
N LEU A 425 -34.82 23.18 31.15
CA LEU A 425 -33.60 22.71 30.54
C LEU A 425 -33.80 22.44 29.03
N LEU A 426 -34.82 21.68 28.66
CA LEU A 426 -35.12 21.35 27.27
C LEU A 426 -35.53 22.59 26.45
N TYR A 427 -36.35 23.47 27.04
CA TYR A 427 -36.81 24.66 26.36
C TYR A 427 -35.69 25.72 26.16
N GLU A 428 -34.80 25.88 27.13
CA GLU A 428 -33.61 26.74 27.02
C GLU A 428 -32.66 26.28 25.89
N HIS A 429 -32.65 25.00 25.59
CA HIS A 429 -31.80 24.40 24.59
C HIS A 429 -32.56 23.95 23.33
N ILE A 430 -33.78 24.42 23.12
CA ILE A 430 -34.63 23.97 22.02
C ILE A 430 -33.99 24.24 20.64
N ASP A 431 -33.20 25.26 20.53
CA ASP A 431 -32.49 25.62 19.29
C ASP A 431 -31.37 24.61 18.88
N LEU A 432 -31.02 23.66 19.77
CA LEU A 432 -30.11 22.55 19.42
C LEU A 432 -30.81 21.43 18.64
N PHE A 433 -32.14 21.42 18.70
CA PHE A 433 -32.96 20.43 18.03
C PHE A 433 -33.50 21.03 16.73
N ASP A 434 -33.55 20.22 15.68
CA ASP A 434 -34.12 20.64 14.39
C ASP A 434 -35.65 20.61 14.46
N VAL A 435 -36.20 21.48 15.27
CA VAL A 435 -37.63 21.55 15.51
C VAL A 435 -38.19 22.95 15.23
N ASN A 436 -39.38 23.01 14.66
CA ASN A 436 -40.07 24.28 14.50
C ASN A 436 -40.56 24.78 15.86
N LYS A 437 -39.92 25.80 16.43
CA LYS A 437 -40.20 26.36 17.74
C LYS A 437 -41.66 26.83 17.87
N GLU A 438 -42.23 27.42 16.80
CA GLU A 438 -43.62 27.88 16.81
C GLU A 438 -44.59 26.72 16.96
N VAL A 439 -44.28 25.57 16.33
CA VAL A 439 -45.09 24.34 16.50
C VAL A 439 -44.98 23.81 17.91
N ILE A 440 -43.78 23.79 18.49
CA ILE A 440 -43.57 23.37 19.89
C ILE A 440 -44.30 24.29 20.84
N ASP A 441 -44.20 25.62 20.67
CA ASP A 441 -44.92 26.60 21.49
C ASP A 441 -46.45 26.40 21.41
N SER A 442 -46.99 26.16 20.22
CA SER A 442 -48.41 25.85 20.02
C SER A 442 -48.82 24.57 20.74
N TRP A 443 -48.00 23.52 20.73
CA TRP A 443 -48.27 22.27 21.45
C TRP A 443 -48.20 22.45 22.97
N LEU A 444 -47.19 23.20 23.46
CA LEU A 444 -47.05 23.52 24.88
C LEU A 444 -48.24 24.34 25.39
N ASP A 445 -48.68 25.33 24.61
CA ASP A 445 -49.87 26.14 24.96
C ASP A 445 -51.15 25.29 24.97
N THR A 446 -51.27 24.38 24.01
CA THR A 446 -52.39 23.42 23.99
C THR A 446 -52.39 22.56 25.25
N ILE A 447 -51.27 21.99 25.67
CA ILE A 447 -51.15 21.18 26.87
C ILE A 447 -51.42 22.01 28.12
N LYS A 448 -50.79 23.17 28.27
CA LYS A 448 -50.99 24.09 29.39
C LYS A 448 -52.48 24.47 29.55
N ASN A 449 -53.15 24.78 28.45
CA ASN A 449 -54.56 25.13 28.46
C ASN A 449 -55.46 23.93 28.82
N ASN A 450 -55.22 22.75 28.24
CA ASN A 450 -55.97 21.55 28.55
C ASN A 450 -55.83 21.15 30.02
N VAL A 451 -54.58 21.20 30.55
CA VAL A 451 -54.33 20.89 31.96
C VAL A 451 -54.96 21.92 32.89
N LYS A 452 -55.03 23.21 32.51
CA LYS A 452 -55.65 24.28 33.29
C LYS A 452 -57.17 24.05 33.48
N ILE A 453 -57.83 23.49 32.45
CA ILE A 453 -59.24 23.22 32.48
C ILE A 453 -59.57 21.77 32.91
N MET A 454 -58.56 20.99 33.27
CA MET A 454 -58.70 19.59 33.67
C MET A 454 -59.51 19.46 34.97
N THR A 455 -60.58 18.75 34.88
CA THR A 455 -61.46 18.39 36.01
C THR A 455 -61.62 16.88 36.05
N THR A 456 -62.34 16.36 37.11
CA THR A 456 -62.61 14.92 37.19
C THR A 456 -63.46 14.41 36.03
N GLU A 457 -64.34 15.26 35.51
CA GLU A 457 -65.33 14.90 34.47
C GLU A 457 -64.72 14.92 33.05
N ASN A 458 -63.57 15.63 32.82
CA ASN A 458 -62.96 15.76 31.54
C ASN A 458 -61.49 15.24 31.50
N ALA A 459 -61.05 14.58 32.57
CA ALA A 459 -59.67 14.04 32.66
C ALA A 459 -59.32 13.12 31.46
N ASP A 460 -60.24 12.22 31.11
CA ASP A 460 -60.05 11.27 29.99
C ASP A 460 -59.86 12.01 28.64
N LYS A 461 -60.54 13.15 28.43
CA LYS A 461 -60.35 13.96 27.20
C LYS A 461 -59.00 14.65 27.15
N VAL A 462 -58.50 15.10 28.30
CA VAL A 462 -57.14 15.70 28.36
C VAL A 462 -56.07 14.65 28.14
N ASP A 463 -56.28 13.44 28.69
CA ASP A 463 -55.39 12.31 28.45
C ASP A 463 -55.41 11.86 26.99
N GLU A 464 -56.59 11.86 26.36
CA GLU A 464 -56.70 11.58 24.92
C GLU A 464 -55.95 12.63 24.06
N VAL A 465 -56.09 13.92 24.38
CA VAL A 465 -55.34 14.99 23.68
C VAL A 465 -53.84 14.81 23.86
N HIS A 466 -53.37 14.53 25.06
CA HIS A 466 -51.96 14.29 25.35
C HIS A 466 -51.44 13.08 24.57
N ASN A 467 -52.15 11.95 24.58
CA ASN A 467 -51.78 10.74 23.83
C ASN A 467 -51.78 10.98 22.31
N ASN A 468 -52.74 11.72 21.77
CA ASN A 468 -52.78 12.09 20.36
C ASN A 468 -51.60 13.00 19.97
N MET A 469 -51.20 13.90 20.87
CA MET A 469 -49.98 14.71 20.64
C MET A 469 -48.72 13.85 20.63
N ARG A 470 -48.58 12.92 21.57
CA ARG A 470 -47.41 11.99 21.58
C ARG A 470 -47.36 11.16 20.30
N LYS A 471 -48.48 10.68 19.79
CA LYS A 471 -48.52 9.95 18.52
C LYS A 471 -48.12 10.80 17.34
N LYS A 472 -48.55 12.07 17.28
CA LYS A 472 -48.12 13.02 16.25
C LYS A 472 -46.63 13.32 16.32
N LEU A 473 -45.99 13.28 17.49
CA LEU A 473 -44.56 13.43 17.66
C LEU A 473 -43.77 12.25 17.03
N ASP A 474 -44.28 11.03 17.16
CA ASP A 474 -43.68 9.85 16.57
C ASP A 474 -43.69 9.89 15.04
N GLU A 475 -44.66 10.61 14.45
CA GLU A 475 -44.79 10.82 13.00
C GLU A 475 -44.03 12.07 12.50
N ALA A 476 -43.73 13.04 13.38
CA ALA A 476 -43.18 14.35 13.01
C ALA A 476 -41.65 14.41 13.01
N PHE A 477 -40.97 13.50 13.71
CA PHE A 477 -39.51 13.53 13.87
C PHE A 477 -38.84 12.23 13.43
N GLU A 478 -37.86 12.35 12.52
CA GLU A 478 -37.02 11.23 12.09
C GLU A 478 -35.92 10.95 13.12
N ASP A 479 -35.36 12.00 13.73
CA ASP A 479 -34.30 11.88 14.72
C ASP A 479 -34.83 11.41 16.07
N ARG A 480 -34.36 10.27 16.52
CA ARG A 480 -34.78 9.64 17.78
C ARG A 480 -34.50 10.51 19.03
N LEU A 481 -33.39 11.27 19.04
CA LEU A 481 -33.07 12.16 20.17
C LEU A 481 -34.02 13.34 20.24
N GLU A 482 -34.39 13.95 19.10
CA GLU A 482 -35.39 15.02 19.02
C GLU A 482 -36.75 14.56 19.49
N GLN A 483 -37.16 13.40 19.01
CA GLN A 483 -38.42 12.78 19.42
C GLN A 483 -38.47 12.57 20.94
N ILE A 484 -37.41 12.02 21.55
CA ILE A 484 -37.31 11.79 22.99
C ILE A 484 -37.33 13.12 23.75
N ALA A 485 -36.52 14.12 23.33
CA ALA A 485 -36.44 15.41 24.01
C ALA A 485 -37.78 16.14 24.02
N VAL A 486 -38.47 16.21 22.86
CA VAL A 486 -39.77 16.89 22.75
C VAL A 486 -40.86 16.13 23.50
N LYS A 487 -40.83 14.78 23.48
CA LYS A 487 -41.74 13.96 24.33
C LYS A 487 -41.55 14.29 25.81
N ILE A 488 -40.32 14.30 26.31
CA ILE A 488 -40.02 14.60 27.72
C ILE A 488 -40.48 16.02 28.07
N LEU A 489 -40.26 16.98 27.16
CA LEU A 489 -40.69 18.36 27.35
C LEU A 489 -42.20 18.45 27.54
N ILE A 490 -42.98 17.86 26.64
CA ILE A 490 -44.45 17.84 26.68
C ILE A 490 -44.97 17.08 27.90
N ASP A 491 -44.41 15.90 28.18
CA ASP A 491 -44.78 15.10 29.34
C ASP A 491 -44.48 15.84 30.65
N SER A 492 -43.38 16.59 30.74
CA SER A 492 -43.02 17.40 31.92
C SER A 492 -44.09 18.47 32.22
N TYR A 493 -44.53 19.22 31.22
CA TYR A 493 -45.62 20.18 31.39
C TYR A 493 -46.94 19.51 31.77
N TYR A 494 -47.23 18.36 31.14
CA TYR A 494 -48.43 17.58 31.47
C TYR A 494 -48.44 17.13 32.94
N TYR A 495 -47.32 16.55 33.44
CA TYR A 495 -47.24 16.10 34.85
C TYR A 495 -47.30 17.25 35.85
N VAL A 496 -46.68 18.40 35.56
CA VAL A 496 -46.80 19.61 36.41
C VAL A 496 -48.27 20.02 36.53
N GLY A 497 -48.98 20.05 35.41
CA GLY A 497 -50.40 20.40 35.40
C GLY A 497 -51.27 19.37 36.13
N LEU A 498 -51.03 18.08 35.90
CA LEU A 498 -51.74 16.99 36.52
C LEU A 498 -51.63 17.04 38.05
N VAL A 499 -50.45 17.29 38.60
CA VAL A 499 -50.23 17.44 40.05
C VAL A 499 -50.99 18.64 40.60
N LYS A 500 -51.03 19.78 39.87
CA LYS A 500 -51.82 20.96 40.28
C LYS A 500 -53.30 20.61 40.42
N VAL A 501 -53.86 19.87 39.44
CA VAL A 501 -55.27 19.41 39.51
C VAL A 501 -55.49 18.44 40.65
N ILE A 502 -54.61 17.47 40.87
CA ILE A 502 -54.71 16.49 41.96
C ILE A 502 -54.66 17.20 43.31
N LYS A 503 -53.80 18.19 43.52
CA LYS A 503 -53.73 18.99 44.76
C LYS A 503 -54.98 19.83 44.96
N ALA A 504 -55.53 20.48 43.94
CA ALA A 504 -56.77 21.23 44.02
C ALA A 504 -57.97 20.34 44.46
N LYS A 505 -58.10 19.15 43.87
CA LYS A 505 -59.14 18.19 44.23
C LYS A 505 -59.01 17.66 45.66
N LYS A 506 -57.79 17.48 46.16
CA LYS A 506 -57.56 17.04 47.54
C LYS A 506 -57.98 18.12 48.55
N SER A 507 -57.98 19.38 48.16
CA SER A 507 -58.42 20.49 48.98
C SER A 507 -59.98 20.62 48.98
N GLU A 508 -60.65 20.17 47.90
CA GLU A 508 -62.13 20.26 47.79
C GLU A 508 -62.87 19.04 48.35
N ASN A 509 -62.24 17.87 48.46
CA ASN A 509 -62.92 16.63 48.85
C ASN A 509 -62.24 15.91 50.01
N THR A 510 -62.74 16.15 51.22
CA THR A 510 -62.53 15.28 52.40
C THR A 510 -63.33 13.98 52.33
N ARG A 511 -64.08 13.75 51.26
CA ARG A 511 -64.92 12.52 51.07
C ARG A 511 -64.96 12.15 49.57
N SER A 512 -64.33 11.14 49.19
CA SER A 512 -64.74 10.06 48.28
C SER A 512 -63.64 9.44 47.41
N ASN A 513 -63.85 8.19 47.00
CA ASN A 513 -62.98 7.18 46.37
C ASN A 513 -62.34 7.49 44.98
N VAL A 514 -62.28 8.73 44.58
CA VAL A 514 -61.88 9.13 43.23
C VAL A 514 -60.36 9.00 42.99
N ILE A 515 -59.57 9.00 44.05
CA ILE A 515 -58.07 8.91 43.94
C ILE A 515 -57.60 7.55 43.35
N GLY A 516 -58.34 6.49 43.58
CA GLY A 516 -58.06 5.16 43.05
C GLY A 516 -58.16 5.07 41.53
N TRP A 517 -59.08 5.75 40.91
CA TRP A 517 -59.29 5.74 39.47
C TRP A 517 -58.25 6.51 38.69
N ILE A 518 -57.87 7.68 39.18
CA ILE A 518 -56.83 8.49 38.53
C ILE A 518 -55.47 7.80 38.59
N VAL A 519 -55.09 7.16 39.67
CA VAL A 519 -53.90 6.38 39.82
C VAL A 519 -53.87 5.18 38.84
N TRP A 520 -55.00 4.55 38.62
CA TRP A 520 -55.13 3.40 37.71
C TRP A 520 -54.97 3.81 36.25
N ILE A 521 -55.56 4.92 35.82
CA ILE A 521 -55.41 5.46 34.48
C ILE A 521 -53.92 5.83 34.21
N ILE A 522 -53.25 6.44 35.17
CA ILE A 522 -51.82 6.79 35.06
C ILE A 522 -50.93 5.55 34.93
N ILE A 523 -51.23 4.47 35.66
CA ILE A 523 -50.45 3.20 35.56
C ILE A 523 -50.61 2.56 34.18
N ILE A 524 -51.78 2.61 33.58
CA ILE A 524 -52.03 2.07 32.22
C ILE A 524 -51.27 2.86 31.17
N ILE A 525 -51.23 4.19 31.25
CA ILE A 525 -50.48 5.06 30.34
C ILE A 525 -48.98 4.80 30.45
N ILE A 526 -48.47 4.55 31.68
CA ILE A 526 -47.07 4.28 31.94
C ILE A 526 -46.63 2.94 31.37
N LEU A 527 -47.40 1.89 31.53
CA LEU A 527 -47.08 0.55 31.00
C LEU A 527 -47.13 0.52 29.47
N GLY A 528 -48.08 1.23 28.84
CA GLY A 528 -48.12 1.35 27.38
C GLY A 528 -46.98 2.14 26.76
N ALA A 529 -46.29 2.99 27.53
CA ALA A 529 -45.14 3.76 27.06
C ALA A 529 -43.79 3.04 27.18
N ILE A 530 -43.72 1.94 27.96
CA ILE A 530 -42.49 1.15 28.19
C ILE A 530 -42.46 -0.09 27.28
N PHE A 531 -43.62 -0.64 26.93
CA PHE A 531 -43.74 -1.92 26.22
C PHE A 531 -44.42 -1.82 24.85
N GLY A 532 -44.82 -0.65 24.40
CA GLY A 532 -45.26 -0.35 23.03
C GLY A 532 -44.30 0.59 22.36
#